data_7672592d2aaa4a7f6d8badaa2e55e5cd
#
_entry.id   7672592d2aaa4a7f6d8badaa2e55e5cd
#
_cell.length_a   1.000
_cell.length_b   1.000
_cell.length_c   1.000
_cell.angle_alpha   90.00
_cell.angle_beta   90.00
_cell.angle_gamma   90.00
#
_symmetry.space_group_name_H-M   'P 1'
#
loop_
_entity.id
_entity.type
_entity.pdbx_description
1 polymer ?
#
loop_
_entity_poly.entity_id
_entity_poly.type
_entity_poly.pdbx_seq_one_letter_code
_entity_poly.pdbx_strand_id
1 'polypeptide(L)'
;MKTRTLNGAWTLEIPGTPFAAVPATVPGSVYHDLLAAERIPDPFYRDNEMEALKLMDNDFVYFRSFQVDDALLAGDKVLLRAEGLDTIAAVHINGQIVGEACNMHRIWEFDVKSVLHPGENTITVSFRSPTKYIKEAYAKSVADGSSDAMVGFPNIRKAHCMFGWDWGPRLPDAGIWRNISIISIEKARIQDVRVDQFHKDGTVRLRIHTNLNRYTDDEVWVNVSVTAPYGSVLT
;
A
#
# COMPACT_ATOMS: atom_id res chain seq x y z
N MET A 1 -1.27 18.93 9.46
CA MET A 1 -1.69 17.64 8.86
C MET A 1 -2.36 16.80 9.94
N LYS A 2 -3.56 16.27 9.68
CA LYS A 2 -4.29 15.34 10.57
C LYS A 2 -4.30 13.96 9.93
N THR A 3 -4.29 12.90 10.73
CA THR A 3 -4.28 11.53 10.23
C THR A 3 -5.29 10.67 10.97
N ARG A 4 -6.09 9.92 10.24
CA ARG A 4 -7.00 8.88 10.74
C ARG A 4 -6.53 7.54 10.25
N THR A 5 -6.04 6.69 11.14
CA THR A 5 -5.65 5.32 10.78
C THR A 5 -6.87 4.47 10.43
N LEU A 6 -6.73 3.66 9.41
CA LEU A 6 -7.67 2.60 9.03
C LEU A 6 -7.09 1.20 9.32
N ASN A 7 -5.99 1.11 10.05
CA ASN A 7 -5.45 -0.17 10.53
C ASN A 7 -6.40 -0.83 11.54
N GLY A 8 -6.18 -2.12 11.79
CA GLY A 8 -6.94 -2.91 12.76
C GLY A 8 -7.93 -3.85 12.09
N ALA A 9 -9.15 -3.93 12.62
CA ALA A 9 -10.15 -4.91 12.18
C ALA A 9 -10.77 -4.56 10.82
N TRP A 10 -10.76 -5.54 9.93
CA TRP A 10 -11.39 -5.55 8.61
C TRP A 10 -12.16 -6.85 8.44
N THR A 11 -12.78 -7.01 7.29
CA THR A 11 -13.38 -8.28 6.84
C THR A 11 -12.78 -8.64 5.49
N LEU A 12 -12.44 -9.92 5.31
CA LEU A 12 -11.96 -10.51 4.07
C LEU A 12 -13.04 -11.40 3.47
N GLU A 13 -13.33 -11.20 2.19
CA GLU A 13 -14.16 -12.08 1.35
C GLU A 13 -13.37 -12.64 0.18
N ILE A 14 -13.75 -13.85 -0.27
CA ILE A 14 -13.26 -14.49 -1.49
C ILE A 14 -14.45 -14.69 -2.43
N PRO A 15 -14.75 -13.74 -3.32
CA PRO A 15 -15.93 -13.76 -4.17
C PRO A 15 -16.00 -15.01 -5.05
N GLY A 16 -17.21 -15.55 -5.21
CA GLY A 16 -17.44 -16.71 -6.08
C GLY A 16 -17.01 -18.05 -5.49
N THR A 17 -16.60 -18.08 -4.22
CA THR A 17 -16.25 -19.31 -3.50
C THR A 17 -17.26 -19.60 -2.38
N PRO A 18 -17.30 -20.84 -1.86
CA PRO A 18 -18.13 -21.18 -0.70
C PRO A 18 -17.56 -20.65 0.64
N PHE A 19 -16.41 -19.99 0.63
CA PHE A 19 -15.83 -19.40 1.85
C PHE A 19 -16.71 -18.27 2.35
N ALA A 20 -17.17 -18.38 3.59
CA ALA A 20 -17.79 -17.25 4.27
C ALA A 20 -16.76 -16.17 4.54
N ALA A 21 -17.20 -14.91 4.60
CA ALA A 21 -16.37 -13.80 5.03
C ALA A 21 -15.73 -14.09 6.40
N VAL A 22 -14.46 -13.72 6.55
CA VAL A 22 -13.69 -13.94 7.77
C VAL A 22 -13.18 -12.62 8.35
N PRO A 23 -12.96 -12.54 9.68
CA PRO A 23 -12.23 -11.43 10.26
C PRO A 23 -10.83 -11.32 9.64
N ALA A 24 -10.41 -10.09 9.37
CA ALA A 24 -9.10 -9.76 8.83
C ALA A 24 -8.42 -8.67 9.66
N THR A 25 -7.10 -8.63 9.63
CA THR A 25 -6.30 -7.62 10.32
C THR A 25 -5.42 -6.86 9.34
N VAL A 26 -5.47 -5.54 9.39
CA VAL A 26 -4.61 -4.66 8.57
C VAL A 26 -3.68 -3.87 9.50
N PRO A 27 -2.36 -3.85 9.23
CA PRO A 27 -1.62 -4.57 8.19
C PRO A 27 -1.70 -6.09 8.32
N GLY A 28 -1.83 -6.76 7.17
CA GLY A 28 -1.95 -8.22 7.11
C GLY A 28 -1.99 -8.73 5.68
N SER A 29 -2.39 -9.99 5.53
CA SER A 29 -2.46 -10.64 4.23
C SER A 29 -3.51 -11.75 4.22
N VAL A 30 -3.89 -12.21 3.03
CA VAL A 30 -4.90 -13.25 2.85
C VAL A 30 -4.52 -14.53 3.56
N TYR A 31 -3.30 -15.02 3.40
CA TYR A 31 -2.86 -16.24 4.08
C TYR A 31 -2.86 -16.09 5.60
N HIS A 32 -2.38 -14.94 6.10
CA HIS A 32 -2.39 -14.65 7.53
C HIS A 32 -3.82 -14.69 8.10
N ASP A 33 -4.77 -14.01 7.45
CA ASP A 33 -6.13 -13.88 7.95
C ASP A 33 -6.89 -15.21 7.87
N LEU A 34 -6.71 -15.99 6.79
CA LEU A 34 -7.32 -17.30 6.65
C LEU A 34 -6.73 -18.34 7.60
N LEU A 35 -5.43 -18.28 7.88
CA LEU A 35 -4.77 -19.12 8.88
C LEU A 35 -5.29 -18.79 10.28
N ALA A 36 -5.37 -17.51 10.64
CA ALA A 36 -5.91 -17.05 11.91
C ALA A 36 -7.40 -17.44 12.11
N ALA A 37 -8.17 -17.51 11.02
CA ALA A 37 -9.56 -17.95 11.02
C ALA A 37 -9.72 -19.48 10.91
N GLU A 38 -8.63 -20.25 10.95
CA GLU A 38 -8.60 -21.73 10.80
C GLU A 38 -9.27 -22.22 9.50
N ARG A 39 -9.15 -21.43 8.41
CA ARG A 39 -9.72 -21.76 7.10
C ARG A 39 -8.75 -22.49 6.18
N ILE A 40 -7.47 -22.39 6.46
CA ILE A 40 -6.39 -23.11 5.76
C ILE A 40 -5.46 -23.75 6.80
N PRO A 41 -4.85 -24.90 6.48
CA PRO A 41 -3.77 -25.46 7.29
C PRO A 41 -2.50 -24.60 7.17
N ASP A 42 -1.53 -24.82 8.06
CA ASP A 42 -0.21 -24.17 7.97
C ASP A 42 0.43 -24.48 6.59
N PRO A 43 0.64 -23.46 5.75
CA PRO A 43 1.17 -23.65 4.40
C PRO A 43 2.61 -24.17 4.37
N PHE A 44 3.35 -24.05 5.48
CA PHE A 44 4.71 -24.56 5.60
C PHE A 44 4.79 -26.01 6.08
N TYR A 45 3.65 -26.64 6.40
CA TYR A 45 3.63 -28.03 6.85
C TYR A 45 3.40 -28.98 5.66
N ARG A 46 4.40 -29.85 5.38
CA ARG A 46 4.39 -30.85 4.29
C ARG A 46 4.11 -30.22 2.93
N ASP A 47 3.01 -30.63 2.26
CA ASP A 47 2.59 -30.22 0.93
C ASP A 47 1.40 -29.24 0.92
N ASN A 48 1.08 -28.67 2.08
CA ASN A 48 -0.01 -27.68 2.22
C ASN A 48 0.21 -26.42 1.34
N GLU A 49 1.45 -26.13 0.95
CA GLU A 49 1.78 -25.12 -0.04
C GLU A 49 0.92 -25.26 -1.30
N MET A 50 0.66 -26.48 -1.75
CA MET A 50 -0.09 -26.73 -2.98
C MET A 50 -1.56 -26.32 -2.86
N GLU A 51 -2.16 -26.51 -1.69
CA GLU A 51 -3.54 -26.07 -1.41
C GLU A 51 -3.59 -24.53 -1.23
N ALA A 52 -2.63 -23.97 -0.51
CA ALA A 52 -2.50 -22.52 -0.36
C ALA A 52 -2.32 -21.83 -1.71
N LEU A 53 -1.50 -22.39 -2.61
CA LEU A 53 -1.28 -21.85 -3.95
C LEU A 53 -2.56 -21.85 -4.79
N LYS A 54 -3.37 -22.90 -4.75
CA LYS A 54 -4.66 -22.95 -5.46
C LYS A 54 -5.61 -21.84 -5.02
N LEU A 55 -5.55 -21.46 -3.76
CA LEU A 55 -6.38 -20.38 -3.23
C LEU A 55 -6.08 -19.04 -3.92
N MET A 56 -4.82 -18.80 -4.31
CA MET A 56 -4.42 -17.57 -5.01
C MET A 56 -4.93 -17.45 -6.44
N ASP A 57 -5.63 -18.46 -6.96
CA ASP A 57 -6.41 -18.36 -8.19
C ASP A 57 -7.73 -17.59 -8.01
N ASN A 58 -8.01 -17.04 -6.83
CA ASN A 58 -9.19 -16.23 -6.58
C ASN A 58 -8.83 -14.74 -6.41
N ASP A 59 -9.84 -13.90 -6.60
CA ASP A 59 -9.79 -12.50 -6.22
C ASP A 59 -10.16 -12.35 -4.73
N PHE A 60 -9.72 -11.27 -4.09
CA PHE A 60 -9.93 -11.05 -2.66
C PHE A 60 -10.48 -9.66 -2.43
N VAL A 61 -11.37 -9.52 -1.46
CA VAL A 61 -11.99 -8.24 -1.12
C VAL A 61 -11.85 -7.98 0.38
N TYR A 62 -11.15 -6.92 0.73
CA TYR A 62 -11.09 -6.37 2.08
C TYR A 62 -12.07 -5.22 2.20
N PHE A 63 -12.86 -5.20 3.26
CA PHE A 63 -13.78 -4.08 3.50
C PHE A 63 -13.95 -3.78 4.98
N ARG A 64 -14.31 -2.53 5.29
CA ARG A 64 -14.70 -2.05 6.61
C ARG A 64 -15.49 -0.75 6.54
N SER A 65 -16.21 -0.44 7.63
CA SER A 65 -16.71 0.92 7.93
C SER A 65 -15.71 1.70 8.78
N PHE A 66 -15.74 3.02 8.67
CA PHE A 66 -14.94 3.93 9.48
C PHE A 66 -15.63 5.29 9.65
N GLN A 67 -15.29 5.99 10.73
CA GLN A 67 -15.85 7.30 11.04
C GLN A 67 -14.94 8.43 10.53
N VAL A 68 -15.56 9.46 9.96
CA VAL A 68 -14.91 10.70 9.52
C VAL A 68 -15.56 11.87 10.23
N ASP A 69 -14.75 12.78 10.78
CA ASP A 69 -15.20 14.01 11.41
C ASP A 69 -14.99 15.24 10.50
N ASP A 70 -15.69 16.33 10.80
CA ASP A 70 -15.56 17.59 10.06
C ASP A 70 -14.14 18.14 10.10
N ALA A 71 -13.40 17.90 11.19
CA ALA A 71 -12.02 18.36 11.37
C ALA A 71 -11.05 17.68 10.38
N LEU A 72 -11.33 16.43 10.00
CA LEU A 72 -10.57 15.72 8.97
C LEU A 72 -10.90 16.27 7.56
N LEU A 73 -12.16 16.59 7.30
CA LEU A 73 -12.63 17.10 6.00
C LEU A 73 -12.25 18.57 5.76
N ALA A 74 -11.93 19.32 6.82
CA ALA A 74 -11.58 20.74 6.75
C ALA A 74 -10.26 21.02 6.01
N GLY A 75 -9.38 20.05 5.81
CA GLY A 75 -8.14 20.25 5.06
C GLY A 75 -8.36 20.60 3.59
N ASP A 76 -7.44 21.33 2.99
CA ASP A 76 -7.48 21.69 1.57
C ASP A 76 -7.37 20.46 0.67
N LYS A 77 -6.63 19.45 1.11
CA LYS A 77 -6.49 18.14 0.47
C LYS A 77 -6.74 17.01 1.46
N VAL A 78 -7.57 16.03 1.08
CA VAL A 78 -7.81 14.83 1.88
C VAL A 78 -7.47 13.61 1.02
N LEU A 79 -6.50 12.82 1.47
CA LEU A 79 -5.98 11.66 0.72
C LEU A 79 -6.20 10.38 1.52
N LEU A 80 -6.57 9.31 0.82
CA LEU A 80 -6.33 7.96 1.29
C LEU A 80 -4.88 7.60 0.95
N ARG A 81 -4.08 7.31 2.00
CA ARG A 81 -2.69 6.89 1.88
C ARG A 81 -2.58 5.42 2.25
N ALA A 82 -2.22 4.58 1.28
CA ALA A 82 -1.91 3.18 1.46
C ALA A 82 -0.41 2.96 1.24
N GLU A 83 0.30 2.53 2.28
CA GLU A 83 1.76 2.37 2.25
C GLU A 83 2.19 1.06 1.59
N GLY A 84 1.25 0.13 1.40
CA GLY A 84 1.49 -1.11 0.70
C GLY A 84 0.21 -1.86 0.37
N LEU A 85 -0.11 -1.94 -0.92
CA LEU A 85 -1.17 -2.80 -1.47
C LEU A 85 -0.52 -3.90 -2.31
N ASP A 86 -0.77 -5.15 -1.99
CA ASP A 86 -0.16 -6.30 -2.65
C ASP A 86 -1.20 -7.08 -3.43
N THR A 87 -1.30 -6.86 -4.72
CA THR A 87 -0.51 -6.02 -5.63
C THR A 87 -1.41 -5.26 -6.58
N ILE A 88 -2.26 -5.98 -7.36
CA ILE A 88 -3.19 -5.38 -8.32
C ILE A 88 -4.50 -5.13 -7.59
N ALA A 89 -4.78 -3.89 -7.28
CA ALA A 89 -5.90 -3.54 -6.43
C ALA A 89 -6.73 -2.39 -6.99
N ALA A 90 -8.04 -2.45 -6.79
CA ALA A 90 -8.96 -1.34 -6.98
C ALA A 90 -9.50 -0.90 -5.62
N VAL A 91 -9.51 0.40 -5.36
CA VAL A 91 -9.92 1.00 -4.09
C VAL A 91 -11.21 1.79 -4.29
N HIS A 92 -12.19 1.52 -3.44
CA HIS A 92 -13.49 2.20 -3.43
C HIS A 92 -13.75 2.83 -2.06
N ILE A 93 -14.31 4.01 -2.07
CA ILE A 93 -14.88 4.70 -0.90
C ILE A 93 -16.37 4.94 -1.19
N ASN A 94 -17.24 4.53 -0.27
CA ASN A 94 -18.69 4.68 -0.40
C ASN A 94 -19.23 4.16 -1.75
N GLY A 95 -18.65 3.05 -2.25
CA GLY A 95 -19.00 2.43 -3.52
C GLY A 95 -18.42 3.11 -4.77
N GLN A 96 -17.73 4.24 -4.64
CA GLN A 96 -17.09 4.94 -5.74
C GLN A 96 -15.61 4.56 -5.85
N ILE A 97 -15.14 4.24 -7.07
CA ILE A 97 -13.72 3.97 -7.31
C ILE A 97 -12.92 5.26 -7.13
N VAL A 98 -11.88 5.20 -6.30
CA VAL A 98 -10.97 6.34 -6.03
C VAL A 98 -9.59 6.14 -6.62
N GLY A 99 -9.22 4.92 -6.99
CA GLY A 99 -7.98 4.64 -7.67
C GLY A 99 -7.64 3.16 -7.76
N GLU A 100 -6.54 2.89 -8.47
CA GLU A 100 -6.00 1.55 -8.69
C GLU A 100 -4.52 1.50 -8.32
N ALA A 101 -4.08 0.34 -7.86
CA ALA A 101 -2.69 0.04 -7.53
C ALA A 101 -2.21 -1.16 -8.36
N CYS A 102 -0.92 -1.14 -8.74
CA CYS A 102 -0.30 -2.22 -9.51
C CYS A 102 1.16 -2.50 -9.09
N ASN A 103 1.54 -2.07 -7.89
CA ASN A 103 2.91 -2.22 -7.39
C ASN A 103 2.90 -2.25 -5.85
N MET A 104 3.33 -3.37 -5.24
CA MET A 104 3.34 -3.52 -3.79
C MET A 104 4.39 -2.66 -3.07
N HIS A 105 5.42 -2.19 -3.78
CA HIS A 105 6.54 -1.45 -3.20
C HIS A 105 6.33 0.07 -3.18
N ARG A 106 5.20 0.54 -3.69
CA ARG A 106 4.86 1.97 -3.73
C ARG A 106 3.89 2.36 -2.63
N ILE A 107 4.03 3.59 -2.16
CA ILE A 107 2.98 4.29 -1.44
C ILE A 107 1.99 4.82 -2.48
N TRP A 108 0.71 4.55 -2.26
CA TRP A 108 -0.39 5.01 -3.08
C TRP A 108 -1.17 6.08 -2.34
N GLU A 109 -1.46 7.19 -3.00
CA GLU A 109 -2.25 8.28 -2.45
C GLU A 109 -3.37 8.64 -3.44
N PHE A 110 -4.62 8.55 -2.98
CA PHE A 110 -5.80 8.80 -3.77
C PHE A 110 -6.57 9.98 -3.17
N ASP A 111 -6.99 10.95 -4.00
CA ASP A 111 -7.85 12.04 -3.55
C ASP A 111 -9.24 11.51 -3.20
N VAL A 112 -9.64 11.68 -1.94
CA VAL A 112 -10.90 11.16 -1.44
C VAL A 112 -11.81 12.25 -0.85
N LYS A 113 -11.41 13.54 -0.94
CA LYS A 113 -12.15 14.63 -0.32
C LYS A 113 -13.59 14.72 -0.82
N SER A 114 -13.82 14.51 -2.11
CA SER A 114 -15.16 14.64 -2.74
C SER A 114 -16.09 13.46 -2.50
N VAL A 115 -15.54 12.31 -2.05
CA VAL A 115 -16.31 11.07 -1.85
C VAL A 115 -16.54 10.73 -0.38
N LEU A 116 -15.86 11.44 0.54
CA LEU A 116 -16.04 11.31 1.98
C LEU A 116 -17.14 12.27 2.47
N HIS A 117 -17.83 11.86 3.54
CA HIS A 117 -18.79 12.69 4.26
C HIS A 117 -18.62 12.53 5.78
N PRO A 118 -19.10 13.49 6.59
CA PRO A 118 -19.11 13.33 8.04
C PRO A 118 -19.90 12.09 8.46
N GLY A 119 -19.44 11.43 9.52
CA GLY A 119 -20.05 10.19 10.02
C GLY A 119 -19.46 8.93 9.41
N GLU A 120 -20.29 7.91 9.23
CA GLU A 120 -19.86 6.59 8.76
C GLU A 120 -19.61 6.59 7.27
N ASN A 121 -18.45 6.08 6.88
CA ASN A 121 -18.02 5.83 5.50
C ASN A 121 -17.59 4.36 5.37
N THR A 122 -17.59 3.86 4.15
CA THR A 122 -17.10 2.51 3.84
C THR A 122 -15.88 2.56 2.92
N ILE A 123 -14.97 1.62 3.12
CA ILE A 123 -13.85 1.37 2.21
C ILE A 123 -13.84 -0.09 1.79
N THR A 124 -13.61 -0.31 0.49
CA THR A 124 -13.40 -1.63 -0.10
C THR A 124 -12.13 -1.62 -0.93
N VAL A 125 -11.28 -2.62 -0.72
CA VAL A 125 -10.06 -2.85 -1.51
C VAL A 125 -10.17 -4.24 -2.13
N SER A 126 -10.32 -4.28 -3.45
CA SER A 126 -10.43 -5.51 -4.22
C SER A 126 -9.08 -5.84 -4.85
N PHE A 127 -8.54 -7.00 -4.53
CA PHE A 127 -7.29 -7.52 -5.08
C PHE A 127 -7.58 -8.56 -6.15
N ARG A 128 -6.92 -8.42 -7.29
CA ARG A 128 -6.93 -9.41 -8.35
C ARG A 128 -5.99 -10.56 -8.01
N SER A 129 -6.37 -11.77 -8.37
CA SER A 129 -5.53 -12.97 -8.26
C SER A 129 -4.12 -12.73 -8.82
N PRO A 130 -3.06 -12.88 -8.02
CA PRO A 130 -1.68 -12.71 -8.50
C PRO A 130 -1.29 -13.80 -9.49
N THR A 131 -1.77 -15.02 -9.31
CA THR A 131 -1.46 -16.17 -10.19
C THR A 131 -2.14 -16.06 -11.55
N LYS A 132 -3.42 -15.68 -11.60
CA LYS A 132 -4.10 -15.40 -12.87
C LYS A 132 -3.47 -14.22 -13.60
N TYR A 133 -3.13 -13.16 -12.85
CA TYR A 133 -2.52 -11.97 -13.43
C TYR A 133 -1.19 -12.29 -14.12
N ILE A 134 -0.26 -12.98 -13.46
CA ILE A 134 1.04 -13.31 -14.05
C ILE A 134 0.90 -14.22 -15.27
N LYS A 135 -0.03 -15.17 -15.24
CA LYS A 135 -0.32 -16.07 -16.37
C LYS A 135 -0.81 -15.30 -17.60
N GLU A 136 -1.75 -14.39 -17.42
CA GLU A 136 -2.28 -13.56 -18.49
C GLU A 136 -1.26 -12.55 -19.03
N ALA A 137 -0.46 -11.96 -18.14
CA ALA A 137 0.58 -11.01 -18.52
C ALA A 137 1.70 -11.70 -19.30
N TYR A 138 2.12 -12.88 -18.88
CA TYR A 138 3.12 -13.69 -19.56
C TYR A 138 2.66 -14.12 -20.97
N ALA A 139 1.39 -14.48 -21.13
CA ALA A 139 0.82 -14.83 -22.43
C ALA A 139 0.86 -13.66 -23.44
N LYS A 140 0.86 -12.42 -22.96
CA LYS A 140 0.96 -11.20 -23.78
C LYS A 140 2.41 -10.77 -24.03
N SER A 141 3.27 -10.95 -23.03
CA SER A 141 4.67 -10.53 -23.08
C SER A 141 5.50 -11.48 -22.22
N VAL A 142 6.28 -12.30 -22.89
CA VAL A 142 7.19 -13.22 -22.21
C VAL A 142 8.29 -12.41 -21.52
N ALA A 143 8.45 -12.65 -20.22
CA ALA A 143 9.55 -12.13 -19.45
C ALA A 143 10.21 -13.31 -18.74
N ASP A 144 11.46 -13.57 -19.07
CA ASP A 144 12.21 -14.69 -18.50
C ASP A 144 12.63 -14.39 -17.06
N GLY A 145 12.65 -15.43 -16.26
CA GLY A 145 13.04 -15.40 -14.87
C GLY A 145 13.74 -16.70 -14.47
N SER A 146 13.90 -16.94 -13.17
CA SER A 146 14.43 -18.22 -12.69
C SER A 146 13.45 -19.36 -13.00
N SER A 147 14.01 -20.50 -13.44
CA SER A 147 13.23 -21.74 -13.67
C SER A 147 12.66 -22.34 -12.39
N ASP A 148 13.19 -21.96 -11.22
CA ASP A 148 12.74 -22.44 -9.91
C ASP A 148 11.49 -21.71 -9.40
N ALA A 149 11.22 -20.53 -9.96
CA ALA A 149 10.06 -19.73 -9.62
C ALA A 149 8.86 -19.98 -10.57
N MET A 150 7.70 -19.50 -10.18
CA MET A 150 6.49 -19.62 -11.02
C MET A 150 6.65 -18.84 -12.33
N VAL A 151 6.27 -19.47 -13.46
CA VAL A 151 6.31 -18.83 -14.77
C VAL A 151 5.47 -17.54 -14.78
N GLY A 152 6.03 -16.47 -15.34
CA GLY A 152 5.36 -15.17 -15.46
C GLY A 152 5.54 -14.24 -14.26
N PHE A 153 6.20 -14.67 -13.19
CA PHE A 153 6.42 -13.82 -12.00
C PHE A 153 7.11 -12.48 -12.30
N PRO A 154 7.99 -12.31 -13.31
CA PRO A 154 8.59 -11.01 -13.61
C PRO A 154 7.61 -9.97 -14.14
N ASN A 155 6.40 -10.37 -14.54
CA ASN A 155 5.38 -9.49 -15.11
C ASN A 155 4.57 -8.71 -14.05
N ILE A 156 4.80 -8.94 -12.77
CA ILE A 156 4.13 -8.26 -11.66
C ILE A 156 5.13 -7.53 -10.76
N ARG A 157 4.77 -6.35 -10.28
CA ARG A 157 5.57 -5.55 -9.33
C ARG A 157 5.31 -5.98 -7.89
N LYS A 158 5.72 -7.20 -7.56
CA LYS A 158 5.53 -7.89 -6.29
C LYS A 158 6.87 -8.46 -5.82
N ALA A 159 7.02 -8.77 -4.53
CA ALA A 159 8.21 -9.44 -4.02
C ALA A 159 8.38 -10.79 -4.70
N HIS A 160 9.38 -10.91 -5.55
CA HIS A 160 9.60 -12.08 -6.41
C HIS A 160 9.87 -13.36 -5.62
N CYS A 161 10.44 -13.25 -4.42
CA CYS A 161 10.65 -14.40 -3.51
C CYS A 161 9.35 -15.13 -3.13
N MET A 162 8.19 -14.48 -3.23
CA MET A 162 6.90 -15.13 -2.96
C MET A 162 6.49 -16.15 -4.02
N PHE A 163 7.12 -16.13 -5.20
CA PHE A 163 6.81 -17.04 -6.31
C PHE A 163 7.66 -18.31 -6.30
N GLY A 164 8.43 -18.53 -5.24
CA GLY A 164 9.24 -19.72 -5.04
C GLY A 164 10.67 -19.59 -5.52
N TRP A 165 11.45 -20.56 -5.10
CA TRP A 165 12.82 -20.82 -5.46
C TRP A 165 13.12 -22.32 -5.23
N ASP A 166 14.32 -22.81 -5.54
CA ASP A 166 14.71 -24.21 -5.28
C ASP A 166 14.67 -24.59 -3.79
N TRP A 167 14.78 -23.59 -2.91
CA TRP A 167 14.75 -23.74 -1.44
C TRP A 167 13.58 -23.02 -0.76
N GLY A 168 12.67 -22.42 -1.50
CA GLY A 168 11.57 -21.60 -0.97
C GLY A 168 10.21 -21.94 -1.57
N PRO A 169 9.12 -21.86 -0.77
CA PRO A 169 7.79 -22.21 -1.21
C PRO A 169 7.20 -21.18 -2.19
N ARG A 170 6.19 -21.59 -2.92
CA ARG A 170 5.38 -20.75 -3.81
C ARG A 170 4.16 -20.26 -3.07
N LEU A 171 4.29 -19.13 -2.38
CA LEU A 171 3.22 -18.52 -1.58
C LEU A 171 3.01 -17.05 -1.98
N PRO A 172 2.55 -16.77 -3.23
CA PRO A 172 2.24 -15.40 -3.66
C PRO A 172 0.97 -14.93 -2.95
N ASP A 173 1.14 -14.15 -1.89
CA ASP A 173 0.04 -13.64 -1.07
C ASP A 173 -0.64 -12.41 -1.71
N ALA A 174 -1.67 -11.87 -1.06
CA ALA A 174 -2.33 -10.62 -1.40
C ALA A 174 -2.80 -9.91 -0.12
N GLY A 175 -2.97 -8.59 -0.17
CA GLY A 175 -3.55 -7.88 0.97
C GLY A 175 -3.01 -6.46 1.18
N ILE A 176 -3.47 -5.86 2.28
CA ILE A 176 -3.03 -4.54 2.75
C ILE A 176 -1.89 -4.76 3.74
N TRP A 177 -0.67 -4.93 3.23
CA TRP A 177 0.46 -5.43 4.02
C TRP A 177 1.22 -4.36 4.82
N ARG A 178 0.86 -3.08 4.63
CA ARG A 178 1.36 -1.93 5.37
C ARG A 178 0.23 -1.03 5.83
N ASN A 179 0.58 0.08 6.50
CA ASN A 179 -0.41 1.00 7.03
C ASN A 179 -1.30 1.60 5.94
N ILE A 180 -2.55 1.83 6.33
CA ILE A 180 -3.54 2.54 5.52
C ILE A 180 -4.22 3.61 6.38
N SER A 181 -4.38 4.82 5.86
CA SER A 181 -4.92 5.95 6.60
C SER A 181 -5.55 7.00 5.70
N ILE A 182 -6.47 7.79 6.27
CA ILE A 182 -6.89 9.07 5.68
C ILE A 182 -5.98 10.16 6.25
N ILE A 183 -5.39 10.97 5.37
CA ILE A 183 -4.58 12.13 5.75
C ILE A 183 -5.23 13.40 5.24
N SER A 184 -5.34 14.40 6.12
CA SER A 184 -5.87 15.73 5.81
C SER A 184 -4.72 16.74 5.86
N ILE A 185 -4.55 17.47 4.79
CA ILE A 185 -3.43 18.39 4.59
C ILE A 185 -3.99 19.80 4.45
N GLU A 186 -3.48 20.70 5.26
CA GLU A 186 -3.77 22.13 5.19
C GLU A 186 -2.66 22.81 4.39
N LYS A 187 -3.04 23.68 3.45
CA LYS A 187 -2.22 24.55 2.62
C LYS A 187 -1.18 23.84 1.74
N ALA A 188 -0.21 23.16 2.33
CA ALA A 188 0.87 22.53 1.58
C ALA A 188 1.50 21.37 2.34
N ARG A 189 2.25 20.55 1.61
CA ARG A 189 3.07 19.46 2.15
C ARG A 189 4.43 19.44 1.48
N ILE A 190 5.49 19.28 2.27
CA ILE A 190 6.81 18.96 1.74
C ILE A 190 6.75 17.57 1.10
N GLN A 191 7.07 17.50 -0.18
CA GLN A 191 7.09 16.25 -0.94
C GLN A 191 8.41 15.52 -0.75
N ASP A 192 9.51 16.25 -0.91
CA ASP A 192 10.85 15.74 -0.66
C ASP A 192 11.82 16.89 -0.31
N VAL A 193 12.95 16.50 0.27
CA VAL A 193 14.08 17.38 0.55
C VAL A 193 15.36 16.71 0.07
N ARG A 194 16.11 17.37 -0.82
CA ARG A 194 17.42 16.93 -1.26
C ARG A 194 18.50 17.91 -0.77
N VAL A 195 19.57 17.37 -0.21
CA VAL A 195 20.71 18.14 0.27
C VAL A 195 21.94 17.78 -0.56
N ASP A 196 22.43 18.73 -1.36
CA ASP A 196 23.71 18.63 -2.07
C ASP A 196 24.83 19.22 -1.21
N GLN A 197 25.93 18.49 -1.03
CA GLN A 197 27.08 18.92 -0.26
C GLN A 197 28.26 19.22 -1.19
N PHE A 198 28.87 20.38 -1.02
CA PHE A 198 30.05 20.83 -1.79
C PHE A 198 31.20 21.05 -0.82
N HIS A 199 32.19 20.17 -0.85
CA HIS A 199 33.36 20.21 0.00
C HIS A 199 34.52 20.93 -0.74
N LYS A 200 35.10 21.99 -0.13
CA LYS A 200 36.23 22.71 -0.65
C LYS A 200 37.04 23.35 0.49
N ASP A 201 38.34 23.14 0.49
CA ASP A 201 39.29 23.83 1.39
C ASP A 201 38.89 23.79 2.89
N GLY A 202 38.45 22.58 3.36
CA GLY A 202 38.04 22.39 4.74
C GLY A 202 36.67 22.96 5.10
N THR A 203 35.95 23.55 4.15
CA THR A 203 34.61 24.09 4.28
C THR A 203 33.57 23.20 3.58
N VAL A 204 32.32 23.24 4.03
CA VAL A 204 31.19 22.53 3.39
C VAL A 204 30.09 23.53 3.09
N ARG A 205 29.74 23.65 1.82
CA ARG A 205 28.57 24.41 1.38
C ARG A 205 27.41 23.45 1.13
N LEU A 206 26.26 23.71 1.74
CA LEU A 206 25.03 22.97 1.51
C LEU A 206 24.13 23.69 0.52
N ARG A 207 23.51 22.93 -0.38
CA ARG A 207 22.38 23.38 -1.19
C ARG A 207 21.19 22.50 -0.85
N ILE A 208 20.13 23.12 -0.33
CA ILE A 208 18.93 22.41 0.10
C ILE A 208 17.85 22.70 -0.94
N HIS A 209 17.32 21.62 -1.53
CA HIS A 209 16.20 21.66 -2.45
C HIS A 209 14.97 21.11 -1.72
N THR A 210 13.90 21.89 -1.65
CA THR A 210 12.64 21.49 -1.03
C THR A 210 11.55 21.55 -2.10
N ASN A 211 10.94 20.41 -2.40
CA ASN A 211 9.77 20.32 -3.26
C ASN A 211 8.49 20.33 -2.44
N LEU A 212 7.55 21.17 -2.84
CA LEU A 212 6.26 21.35 -2.17
C LEU A 212 5.10 20.99 -3.08
N ASN A 213 4.15 20.24 -2.53
CA ASN A 213 2.79 20.17 -3.07
C ASN A 213 1.94 21.22 -2.36
N ARG A 214 1.46 22.23 -3.12
CA ARG A 214 0.63 23.32 -2.63
C ARG A 214 -0.83 23.07 -3.02
N TYR A 215 -1.75 23.28 -2.08
CA TYR A 215 -3.19 23.00 -2.23
C TYR A 215 -4.07 24.22 -1.95
N THR A 216 -3.46 25.38 -1.76
CA THR A 216 -4.12 26.67 -1.50
C THR A 216 -3.45 27.78 -2.31
N ASP A 217 -4.17 28.87 -2.53
CA ASP A 217 -3.59 30.10 -3.11
C ASP A 217 -2.94 31.00 -2.05
N ASP A 218 -3.13 30.70 -0.77
CA ASP A 218 -2.49 31.41 0.34
C ASP A 218 -0.97 31.34 0.27
N GLU A 219 -0.29 32.33 0.82
CA GLU A 219 1.17 32.32 0.96
C GLU A 219 1.63 31.21 1.89
N VAL A 220 2.71 30.52 1.48
CA VAL A 220 3.29 29.39 2.21
C VAL A 220 4.79 29.65 2.42
N TRP A 221 5.23 29.55 3.66
CA TRP A 221 6.62 29.73 4.04
C TRP A 221 7.31 28.40 4.33
N VAL A 222 8.56 28.26 3.88
CA VAL A 222 9.43 27.12 4.20
C VAL A 222 10.57 27.62 5.06
N ASN A 223 10.66 27.10 6.28
CA ASN A 223 11.78 27.36 7.16
C ASN A 223 12.79 26.23 7.06
N VAL A 224 14.05 26.59 6.85
CA VAL A 224 15.17 25.63 6.79
C VAL A 224 16.14 26.00 7.90
N SER A 225 16.49 25.03 8.74
CA SER A 225 17.55 25.16 9.73
C SER A 225 18.56 24.01 9.60
N VAL A 226 19.82 24.32 9.75
CA VAL A 226 20.90 23.34 9.74
C VAL A 226 21.63 23.41 11.08
N THR A 227 21.68 22.30 11.79
CA THR A 227 22.42 22.19 13.05
C THR A 227 23.75 21.49 12.79
N ALA A 228 24.84 22.15 13.06
CA ALA A 228 26.17 21.57 13.00
C ALA A 228 26.37 20.52 14.10
N PRO A 229 27.31 19.56 13.95
CA PRO A 229 27.57 18.53 14.95
C PRO A 229 27.87 19.06 16.37
N TYR A 230 28.33 20.29 16.46
CA TYR A 230 28.66 20.98 17.73
C TYR A 230 27.52 21.86 18.26
N GLY A 231 26.32 21.75 17.73
CA GLY A 231 25.12 22.44 18.24
C GLY A 231 24.90 23.86 17.71
N SER A 232 25.76 24.43 16.87
CA SER A 232 25.51 25.73 16.21
C SER A 232 24.41 25.56 15.16
N VAL A 233 23.44 26.47 15.16
CA VAL A 233 22.33 26.50 14.21
C VAL A 233 22.57 27.60 13.18
N LEU A 234 22.45 27.25 11.90
CA LEU A 234 22.44 28.17 10.76
C LEU A 234 21.00 28.23 10.23
N THR A 235 20.43 29.40 10.13
CA THR A 235 19.07 29.65 9.61
C THR A 235 19.13 30.45 8.32
#